data_d30ac15c0900d6fc5d3ad47d8635d0bc
#
_entry.id   d30ac15c0900d6fc5d3ad47d8635d0bc
#
_cell.length_a   1.000
_cell.length_b   1.000
_cell.length_c   1.000
_cell.angle_alpha   90.00
_cell.angle_beta   90.00
_cell.angle_gamma   90.00
#
_symmetry.space_group_name_H-M   'P 1'
#
loop_
_entity.id
_entity.type
_entity.pdbx_description
1 polymer ?
#
loop_
_entity_poly.entity_id
_entity_poly.type
_entity_poly.pdbx_seq_one_letter_code
_entity_poly.pdbx_strand_id
1 'polypeptide(L)'
;MKKLKKLTSLLFLFCCLCFCLILFPQTARAGSLTPTAQYNLNVRLRRTSYLIPVSGGYMRVFHQKNSVGVEYYDNDLKIRSKRKINMELPLWGGFYAGSDGYYLVEGQTNNKENDSAEVIRVIRYDTSWNRNGAAAITSNPELFGGEVRTTFDYG
;
A
#
# COMPACT_ATOMS: atom_id res chain seq x y z
N MET A 1 -0.60 68.74 2.68
CA MET A 1 -0.02 67.84 1.66
C MET A 1 0.99 66.79 2.22
N LYS A 2 1.92 67.14 3.13
CA LYS A 2 2.92 66.15 3.68
C LYS A 2 2.32 65.04 4.51
N LYS A 3 1.22 65.23 5.27
CA LYS A 3 0.56 64.18 6.07
C LYS A 3 -0.15 63.12 5.19
N LEU A 4 -0.75 63.55 4.08
CA LEU A 4 -1.44 62.64 3.16
C LEU A 4 -0.47 61.69 2.45
N LYS A 5 0.69 62.18 2.03
CA LYS A 5 1.75 61.35 1.41
C LYS A 5 2.33 60.33 2.36
N LYS A 6 2.45 60.63 3.66
CA LYS A 6 2.89 59.65 4.66
C LYS A 6 1.83 58.54 4.89
N LEU A 7 0.55 58.92 4.87
CA LEU A 7 -0.53 57.94 5.08
C LEU A 7 -0.65 56.98 3.89
N THR A 8 -0.54 57.47 2.66
CA THR A 8 -0.55 56.63 1.45
C THR A 8 0.65 55.69 1.38
N SER A 9 1.85 56.17 1.79
CA SER A 9 3.04 55.32 1.85
C SER A 9 2.94 54.23 2.89
N LEU A 10 2.35 54.52 4.06
CA LEU A 10 2.13 53.51 5.13
C LEU A 10 1.11 52.44 4.71
N LEU A 11 0.03 52.85 4.03
CA LEU A 11 -0.99 51.94 3.50
C LEU A 11 -0.41 50.99 2.43
N PHE A 12 0.45 51.55 1.55
CA PHE A 12 1.12 50.75 0.51
C PHE A 12 2.08 49.71 1.11
N LEU A 13 2.84 50.12 2.14
CA LEU A 13 3.74 49.21 2.86
C LEU A 13 2.98 48.07 3.54
N PHE A 14 1.82 48.38 4.16
CA PHE A 14 0.95 47.41 4.80
C PHE A 14 0.35 46.40 3.79
N CYS A 15 -0.12 46.90 2.63
CA CYS A 15 -0.60 46.03 1.54
C CYS A 15 0.49 45.11 1.00
N CYS A 16 1.72 45.62 0.80
CA CYS A 16 2.84 44.76 0.37
C CYS A 16 3.18 43.69 1.39
N LEU A 17 3.14 44.04 2.69
CA LEU A 17 3.40 43.04 3.76
C LEU A 17 2.33 41.96 3.79
N CYS A 18 1.05 42.32 3.65
CA CYS A 18 -0.05 41.36 3.57
C CYS A 18 0.05 40.47 2.31
N PHE A 19 0.46 41.05 1.18
CA PHE A 19 0.63 40.28 -0.07
C PHE A 19 1.80 39.30 0.01
N CYS A 20 2.89 39.66 0.68
CA CYS A 20 3.99 38.75 0.94
C CYS A 20 3.59 37.57 1.83
N LEU A 21 2.69 37.77 2.81
CA LEU A 21 2.20 36.69 3.67
C LEU A 21 1.29 35.72 2.95
N ILE A 22 0.62 36.11 1.86
CA ILE A 22 -0.24 35.29 1.04
C ILE A 22 0.57 34.46 0.02
N LEU A 23 1.74 34.95 -0.39
CA LEU A 23 2.60 34.30 -1.39
C LEU A 23 3.56 33.23 -0.80
N PHE A 24 3.70 33.17 0.51
CA PHE A 24 4.41 32.04 1.08
C PHE A 24 3.53 30.80 0.91
N PRO A 25 3.97 29.79 0.11
CA PRO A 25 3.27 28.53 0.10
C PRO A 25 3.26 28.04 1.55
N GLN A 26 2.07 27.90 2.10
CA GLN A 26 1.93 27.14 3.35
C GLN A 26 2.39 25.75 3.00
N THR A 27 3.67 25.48 3.26
CA THR A 27 4.12 24.10 3.30
C THR A 27 3.24 23.42 4.33
N ALA A 28 2.29 22.64 3.84
CA ALA A 28 1.54 21.77 4.69
C ALA A 28 2.59 21.01 5.51
N ARG A 29 2.74 21.36 6.77
CA ARG A 29 3.48 20.53 7.71
C ARG A 29 2.77 19.19 7.65
N ALA A 30 3.34 18.25 6.94
CA ALA A 30 3.05 16.86 7.20
C ALA A 30 3.17 16.73 8.72
N GLY A 31 2.02 16.62 9.37
CA GLY A 31 2.00 16.42 10.81
C GLY A 31 2.98 15.30 11.07
N SER A 32 3.98 15.55 11.90
CA SER A 32 4.85 14.50 12.39
C SER A 32 3.92 13.45 12.97
N LEU A 33 3.66 12.41 12.20
CA LEU A 33 3.08 11.19 12.73
C LEU A 33 4.15 10.64 13.66
N THR A 34 4.20 11.16 14.87
CA THR A 34 4.91 10.48 15.95
C THR A 34 4.28 9.10 16.03
N PRO A 35 5.03 8.02 15.80
CA PRO A 35 4.52 6.68 16.02
C PRO A 35 4.16 6.58 17.49
N THR A 36 2.88 6.68 17.80
CA THR A 36 2.35 6.47 19.17
C THR A 36 2.30 5.00 19.55
N ALA A 37 2.65 4.13 18.62
CA ALA A 37 2.78 2.72 18.91
C ALA A 37 4.21 2.43 19.38
N GLN A 38 4.35 2.10 20.63
CA GLN A 38 5.50 1.35 21.13
C GLN A 38 5.45 -0.01 20.44
N TYR A 39 6.19 -0.12 19.31
CA TYR A 39 6.28 -1.39 18.58
C TYR A 39 6.96 -2.40 19.50
N ASN A 40 6.21 -3.39 19.93
CA ASN A 40 6.80 -4.56 20.50
C ASN A 40 7.60 -5.24 19.36
N LEU A 41 8.91 -5.23 19.42
CA LEU A 41 9.82 -5.74 18.39
C LEU A 41 9.58 -7.22 18.04
N ASN A 42 8.77 -7.91 18.85
CA ASN A 42 8.35 -9.28 18.61
C ASN A 42 7.08 -9.41 17.76
N VAL A 43 6.41 -8.29 17.43
CA VAL A 43 5.27 -8.32 16.51
C VAL A 43 5.78 -8.06 15.10
N ARG A 44 5.98 -9.11 14.36
CA ARG A 44 6.29 -9.03 12.94
C ARG A 44 5.10 -8.46 12.20
N LEU A 45 5.21 -7.20 11.79
CA LEU A 45 4.14 -6.49 11.09
C LEU A 45 3.97 -7.07 9.70
N ARG A 46 2.86 -7.76 9.52
CA ARG A 46 2.45 -8.21 8.19
C ARG A 46 2.15 -6.99 7.32
N ARG A 47 2.84 -6.88 6.19
CA ARG A 47 2.52 -5.85 5.21
C ARG A 47 1.16 -6.17 4.56
N THR A 48 0.16 -5.42 4.93
CA THR A 48 -1.22 -5.60 4.44
C THR A 48 -1.61 -4.60 3.35
N SER A 49 -0.76 -3.62 3.04
CA SER A 49 -1.01 -2.58 2.06
C SER A 49 0.27 -2.20 1.31
N TYR A 50 0.15 -2.03 0.01
CA TYR A 50 1.23 -1.65 -0.92
C TYR A 50 0.77 -0.45 -1.73
N LEU A 51 1.62 0.54 -1.90
CA LEU A 51 1.41 1.68 -2.78
C LEU A 51 2.46 1.65 -3.89
N ILE A 52 2.02 1.66 -5.14
CA ILE A 52 2.86 1.46 -6.30
C ILE A 52 2.61 2.59 -7.28
N PRO A 53 3.64 3.27 -7.78
CA PRO A 53 3.50 4.24 -8.87
C PRO A 53 3.06 3.50 -10.15
N VAL A 54 2.07 4.08 -10.82
CA VAL A 54 1.58 3.63 -12.13
C VAL A 54 1.44 4.81 -13.07
N SER A 55 1.22 4.56 -14.34
CA SER A 55 1.01 5.66 -15.30
C SER A 55 -0.18 6.54 -14.88
N GLY A 56 0.10 7.81 -14.63
CA GLY A 56 -0.89 8.83 -14.25
C GLY A 56 -1.32 8.81 -12.78
N GLY A 57 -0.54 8.18 -11.88
CA GLY A 57 -0.82 8.24 -10.45
C GLY A 57 -0.28 7.04 -9.67
N TYR A 58 -1.12 6.48 -8.80
CA TYR A 58 -0.73 5.42 -7.90
C TYR A 58 -1.78 4.31 -7.86
N MET A 59 -1.32 3.09 -7.64
CA MET A 59 -2.16 1.93 -7.35
C MET A 59 -1.90 1.49 -5.90
N ARG A 60 -2.96 1.35 -5.13
CA ARG A 60 -2.91 0.75 -3.79
C ARG A 60 -3.49 -0.65 -3.84
N VAL A 61 -2.74 -1.63 -3.37
CA VAL A 61 -3.19 -3.02 -3.20
C VAL A 61 -3.17 -3.35 -1.72
N PHE A 62 -4.28 -3.84 -1.19
CA PHE A 62 -4.38 -4.09 0.25
C PHE A 62 -5.27 -5.29 0.57
N HIS A 63 -4.89 -5.99 1.64
CA HIS A 63 -5.68 -7.10 2.16
C HIS A 63 -6.91 -6.60 2.90
N GLN A 64 -8.06 -7.18 2.60
CA GLN A 64 -9.34 -6.86 3.21
C GLN A 64 -10.12 -8.14 3.51
N LYS A 65 -9.97 -8.68 4.71
CA LYS A 65 -10.64 -9.91 5.17
C LYS A 65 -10.34 -11.09 4.21
N ASN A 66 -11.29 -11.51 3.37
CA ASN A 66 -11.15 -12.62 2.43
C ASN A 66 -10.99 -12.12 0.99
N SER A 67 -10.44 -10.95 0.81
CA SER A 67 -10.30 -10.31 -0.49
C SER A 67 -9.13 -9.35 -0.52
N VAL A 68 -8.73 -9.00 -1.72
CA VAL A 68 -7.74 -7.97 -2.01
C VAL A 68 -8.45 -6.78 -2.62
N GLY A 69 -8.31 -5.62 -2.00
CA GLY A 69 -8.74 -4.35 -2.57
C GLY A 69 -7.67 -3.77 -3.46
N VAL A 70 -8.06 -3.25 -4.62
CA VAL A 70 -7.21 -2.49 -5.53
C VAL A 70 -7.85 -1.14 -5.77
N GLU A 71 -7.12 -0.07 -5.47
CA GLU A 71 -7.56 1.30 -5.66
C GLU A 71 -6.56 2.03 -6.55
N TYR A 72 -7.06 2.76 -7.53
CA TYR A 72 -6.26 3.62 -8.39
C TYR A 72 -6.50 5.08 -8.02
N TYR A 73 -5.43 5.83 -7.88
CA TYR A 73 -5.41 7.24 -7.54
C TYR A 73 -4.76 8.03 -8.67
N ASP A 74 -5.18 9.28 -8.85
CA ASP A 74 -4.45 10.23 -9.69
C ASP A 74 -3.26 10.85 -8.95
N ASN A 75 -2.56 11.78 -9.61
CA ASN A 75 -1.43 12.48 -9.02
C ASN A 75 -1.81 13.37 -7.83
N ASP A 76 -3.09 13.77 -7.73
CA ASP A 76 -3.65 14.53 -6.61
C ASP A 76 -4.18 13.63 -5.49
N LEU A 77 -3.91 12.31 -5.55
CA LEU A 77 -4.35 11.28 -4.62
C LEU A 77 -5.89 11.14 -4.53
N LYS A 78 -6.61 11.51 -5.58
CA LYS A 78 -8.05 11.26 -5.68
C LYS A 78 -8.29 9.89 -6.27
N ILE A 79 -9.22 9.15 -5.69
CA ILE A 79 -9.58 7.81 -6.17
C ILE A 79 -10.26 7.92 -7.54
N ARG A 80 -9.72 7.20 -8.54
CA ARG A 80 -10.27 7.07 -9.89
C ARG A 80 -11.12 5.83 -10.06
N SER A 81 -10.65 4.71 -9.52
CA SER A 81 -11.35 3.44 -9.61
C SER A 81 -11.01 2.51 -8.47
N LYS A 82 -11.88 1.53 -8.24
CA LYS A 82 -11.72 0.47 -7.23
C LYS A 82 -12.06 -0.88 -7.84
N ARG A 83 -11.35 -1.89 -7.39
CA ARG A 83 -11.62 -3.29 -7.71
C ARG A 83 -11.48 -4.14 -6.45
N LYS A 84 -12.23 -5.22 -6.40
CA LYS A 84 -12.12 -6.26 -5.39
C LYS A 84 -11.80 -7.58 -6.06
N ILE A 85 -10.82 -8.31 -5.52
CA ILE A 85 -10.42 -9.64 -5.96
C ILE A 85 -10.66 -10.58 -4.79
N ASN A 86 -11.38 -11.67 -5.01
CA ASN A 86 -11.57 -12.66 -3.96
C ASN A 86 -10.29 -13.49 -3.81
N MET A 87 -9.91 -13.75 -2.59
CA MET A 87 -8.80 -14.66 -2.29
C MET A 87 -9.23 -16.11 -2.58
N GLU A 88 -8.30 -16.90 -3.11
CA GLU A 88 -8.49 -18.32 -3.40
C GLU A 88 -8.12 -19.19 -2.19
N LEU A 89 -7.18 -18.73 -1.36
CA LEU A 89 -6.81 -19.36 -0.08
C LEU A 89 -7.01 -18.35 1.07
N PRO A 90 -7.28 -18.84 2.29
CA PRO A 90 -7.74 -17.98 3.40
C PRO A 90 -6.69 -17.07 3.99
N LEU A 91 -5.41 -17.35 3.80
CA LEU A 91 -4.33 -16.56 4.41
C LEU A 91 -3.67 -15.64 3.40
N TRP A 92 -3.54 -14.39 3.78
CA TRP A 92 -2.81 -13.39 2.99
C TRP A 92 -1.30 -13.56 3.19
N GLY A 93 -0.56 -13.84 2.12
CA GLY A 93 0.91 -13.91 2.11
C GLY A 93 1.58 -12.65 1.64
N GLY A 94 1.01 -11.96 0.65
CA GLY A 94 1.62 -10.73 0.15
C GLY A 94 1.25 -10.41 -1.29
N PHE A 95 1.85 -9.34 -1.78
CA PHE A 95 1.67 -8.83 -3.14
C PHE A 95 3.03 -8.41 -3.72
N TYR A 96 3.21 -8.69 -5.00
CA TYR A 96 4.35 -8.23 -5.77
C TYR A 96 3.90 -7.68 -7.12
N ALA A 97 4.43 -6.52 -7.53
CA ALA A 97 4.26 -5.95 -8.86
C ALA A 97 5.53 -6.23 -9.68
N GLY A 98 5.41 -7.13 -10.63
CA GLY A 98 6.45 -7.42 -11.60
C GLY A 98 6.31 -6.56 -12.87
N SER A 99 7.30 -6.66 -13.75
CA SER A 99 7.27 -6.00 -15.07
C SER A 99 6.24 -6.63 -16.01
N ASP A 100 5.83 -7.86 -15.75
CA ASP A 100 4.96 -8.69 -16.57
C ASP A 100 3.58 -8.93 -15.97
N GLY A 101 3.27 -8.30 -14.82
CA GLY A 101 1.98 -8.43 -14.15
C GLY A 101 2.07 -8.34 -12.62
N TYR A 102 1.00 -8.76 -11.99
CA TYR A 102 0.83 -8.73 -10.55
C TYR A 102 0.78 -10.13 -9.97
N TYR A 103 1.35 -10.29 -8.78
CA TYR A 103 1.42 -11.58 -8.10
C TYR A 103 0.82 -11.44 -6.71
N LEU A 104 -0.16 -12.30 -6.40
CA LEU A 104 -0.68 -12.48 -5.06
C LEU A 104 -0.12 -13.78 -4.48
N VAL A 105 0.32 -13.72 -3.25
CA VAL A 105 0.72 -14.90 -2.48
C VAL A 105 -0.36 -15.14 -1.44
N GLU A 106 -0.93 -16.30 -1.48
CA GLU A 106 -1.98 -16.74 -0.56
C GLU A 106 -1.60 -18.06 0.06
N GLY A 107 -2.22 -18.41 1.16
CA GLY A 107 -1.92 -19.67 1.82
C GLY A 107 -3.06 -20.22 2.64
N GLN A 108 -2.83 -21.40 3.18
CA GLN A 108 -3.70 -22.05 4.15
C GLN A 108 -2.91 -22.89 5.15
N THR A 109 -3.52 -23.13 6.29
CA THR A 109 -2.93 -23.98 7.32
C THR A 109 -3.03 -25.45 6.91
N ASN A 110 -2.02 -26.24 7.28
CA ASN A 110 -1.99 -27.68 7.09
C ASN A 110 -1.82 -28.41 8.44
N ASN A 111 -2.79 -28.23 9.34
CA ASN A 111 -2.74 -28.78 10.70
C ASN A 111 -2.72 -30.32 10.76
N LYS A 112 -3.04 -30.97 9.65
CA LYS A 112 -3.04 -32.43 9.56
C LYS A 112 -1.75 -32.99 8.97
N GLU A 113 -0.80 -32.10 8.65
CA GLU A 113 0.50 -32.48 8.04
C GLU A 113 0.34 -33.38 6.79
N ASN A 114 -0.64 -33.07 5.95
CA ASN A 114 -0.88 -33.80 4.73
C ASN A 114 0.06 -33.30 3.63
N ASP A 115 0.97 -34.14 3.15
CA ASP A 115 1.98 -33.82 2.14
C ASP A 115 1.40 -33.34 0.80
N SER A 116 0.18 -33.78 0.49
CA SER A 116 -0.52 -33.39 -0.74
C SER A 116 -1.32 -32.10 -0.59
N ALA A 117 -1.40 -31.53 0.62
CA ALA A 117 -2.13 -30.28 0.82
C ALA A 117 -1.38 -29.11 0.19
N GLU A 118 -2.09 -28.32 -0.60
CA GLU A 118 -1.58 -27.04 -1.05
C GLU A 118 -1.51 -26.09 0.14
N VAL A 119 -0.37 -25.49 0.37
CA VAL A 119 -0.13 -24.64 1.54
C VAL A 119 0.16 -23.20 1.16
N ILE A 120 0.74 -23.00 -0.03
CA ILE A 120 0.99 -21.68 -0.60
C ILE A 120 0.55 -21.69 -2.05
N ARG A 121 -0.09 -20.64 -2.47
CA ARG A 121 -0.45 -20.37 -3.87
C ARG A 121 0.11 -19.01 -4.28
N VAL A 122 0.85 -19.00 -5.37
CA VAL A 122 1.27 -17.79 -6.06
C VAL A 122 0.37 -17.64 -7.27
N ILE A 123 -0.45 -16.59 -7.29
CA ILE A 123 -1.41 -16.33 -8.37
C ILE A 123 -0.89 -15.17 -9.20
N ARG A 124 -0.81 -15.37 -10.50
CA ARG A 124 -0.42 -14.33 -11.45
C ARG A 124 -1.64 -13.70 -12.11
N TYR A 125 -1.62 -12.39 -12.17
CA TYR A 125 -2.57 -11.55 -12.90
C TYR A 125 -1.83 -10.72 -13.94
N ASP A 126 -2.48 -10.41 -15.05
CA ASP A 126 -2.00 -9.37 -15.96
C ASP A 126 -2.18 -7.97 -15.37
N THR A 127 -1.71 -6.94 -16.06
CA THR A 127 -1.81 -5.54 -15.62
C THR A 127 -3.26 -5.02 -15.58
N SER A 128 -4.20 -5.74 -16.17
CA SER A 128 -5.63 -5.49 -16.10
C SER A 128 -6.32 -6.30 -15.00
N TRP A 129 -5.56 -7.02 -14.18
CA TRP A 129 -6.06 -7.91 -13.13
C TRP A 129 -6.91 -9.08 -13.64
N ASN A 130 -6.67 -9.56 -14.84
CA ASN A 130 -7.19 -10.84 -15.27
C ASN A 130 -6.26 -11.95 -14.76
N ARG A 131 -6.84 -13.00 -14.18
CA ARG A 131 -6.08 -14.14 -13.68
C ARG A 131 -5.40 -14.88 -14.85
N ASN A 132 -4.08 -15.01 -14.78
CA ASN A 132 -3.26 -15.55 -15.88
C ASN A 132 -2.54 -16.85 -15.51
N GLY A 133 -2.78 -17.39 -14.32
CA GLY A 133 -2.20 -18.63 -13.86
C GLY A 133 -1.96 -18.65 -12.36
N ALA A 134 -1.56 -19.82 -11.87
CA ALA A 134 -1.11 -19.96 -10.49
C ALA A 134 -0.10 -21.11 -10.38
N ALA A 135 0.79 -21.02 -9.41
CA ALA A 135 1.65 -22.09 -8.94
C ALA A 135 1.25 -22.46 -7.51
N ALA A 136 1.07 -23.75 -7.29
CA ALA A 136 0.75 -24.33 -6.00
C ALA A 136 2.03 -24.94 -5.39
N ILE A 137 2.24 -24.68 -4.11
CA ILE A 137 3.29 -25.31 -3.32
C ILE A 137 2.59 -26.22 -2.30
N THR A 138 2.90 -27.50 -2.38
CA THR A 138 2.39 -28.51 -1.45
C THR A 138 3.35 -28.68 -0.28
N SER A 139 2.88 -29.33 0.77
CA SER A 139 3.67 -29.62 1.98
C SER A 139 4.66 -30.79 1.79
N ASN A 140 4.91 -31.24 0.55
CA ASN A 140 5.77 -32.39 0.29
C ASN A 140 7.22 -32.16 0.77
N PRO A 141 7.71 -32.93 1.76
CA PRO A 141 9.04 -32.75 2.34
C PRO A 141 10.17 -33.06 1.35
N GLU A 142 9.93 -33.88 0.32
CA GLU A 142 10.95 -34.23 -0.68
C GLU A 142 11.41 -33.02 -1.51
N LEU A 143 10.55 -32.02 -1.67
CA LEU A 143 10.87 -30.80 -2.44
C LEU A 143 11.72 -29.81 -1.64
N PHE A 144 11.68 -29.86 -0.30
CA PHE A 144 12.29 -28.83 0.54
C PHE A 144 13.25 -29.36 1.60
N GLY A 145 13.54 -30.65 1.62
CA GLY A 145 14.52 -31.25 2.53
C GLY A 145 14.12 -31.26 4.00
N GLY A 146 12.83 -31.10 4.31
CA GLY A 146 12.29 -31.10 5.66
C GLY A 146 10.80 -30.81 5.70
N GLU A 147 10.18 -31.04 6.85
CA GLU A 147 8.77 -30.71 7.07
C GLU A 147 8.52 -29.22 6.83
N VAL A 148 7.84 -28.86 5.76
CA VAL A 148 7.30 -27.52 5.59
C VAL A 148 6.10 -27.40 6.54
N ARG A 149 6.36 -27.01 7.77
CA ARG A 149 5.30 -26.59 8.69
C ARG A 149 4.75 -25.28 8.18
N THR A 150 3.64 -25.38 7.52
CA THR A 150 2.94 -24.22 7.02
C THR A 150 2.02 -23.63 8.07
N THR A 151 2.63 -23.09 9.04
CA THR A 151 2.15 -21.81 9.50
C THR A 151 2.72 -20.82 8.49
N PHE A 152 1.90 -20.01 7.84
CA PHE A 152 2.36 -18.73 7.34
C PHE A 152 2.81 -17.97 8.59
N ASP A 153 3.90 -18.46 9.16
CA ASP A 153 4.53 -17.78 10.24
C ASP A 153 5.25 -16.60 9.60
N TYR A 154 4.62 -15.49 9.73
CA TYR A 154 5.10 -14.22 9.21
C TYR A 154 6.27 -13.82 10.06
N GLY A 155 7.37 -14.36 9.58
CA GLY A 155 8.62 -13.87 10.00
C GLY A 155 8.89 -12.47 9.53
#